data_67af1865d4915cb0cb24c79237eedea8
#
_entry.id   67af1865d4915cb0cb24c79237eedea8
#
_cell.length_a   1.000
_cell.length_b   1.000
_cell.length_c   1.000
_cell.angle_alpha   90.00
_cell.angle_beta   90.00
_cell.angle_gamma   90.00
#
_symmetry.space_group_name_H-M   'P 1'
#
loop_
_entity.id
_entity.type
_entity.pdbx_description
1 polymer ?
#
loop_
_entity_poly.entity_id
_entity_poly.type
_entity_poly.pdbx_seq_one_letter_code
_entity_poly.pdbx_strand_id
1 'polypeptide(L)'
;MKDETIYLKHIRDALTKIELYTAEGRKRFFADSMVQDAVIRNLEIIGEAARNLSPNFIKQQNPEIPWRSIVALRNVLIHEYFRVDLELVWRIVHRRLPTLKRHIETILTESRK
;
A
#
# COMPACT_ATOMS: atom_id res chain seq x y z
N MET A 1 0.05 -13.42 21.76
CA MET A 1 0.50 -13.53 20.36
C MET A 1 -0.10 -12.39 19.54
N LYS A 2 0.73 -11.73 18.75
CA LYS A 2 0.28 -10.60 17.94
C LYS A 2 -0.53 -11.09 16.74
N ASP A 3 -1.70 -10.51 16.54
CA ASP A 3 -2.55 -10.86 15.40
C ASP A 3 -2.15 -10.03 14.17
N GLU A 4 -1.45 -10.68 13.24
CA GLU A 4 -1.00 -10.02 12.02
C GLU A 4 -2.16 -9.63 11.11
N THR A 5 -3.32 -10.25 11.29
CA THR A 5 -4.49 -10.02 10.44
C THR A 5 -4.95 -8.55 10.45
N ILE A 6 -4.82 -7.88 11.59
CA ILE A 6 -5.24 -6.48 11.69
C ILE A 6 -4.45 -5.59 10.74
N TYR A 7 -3.14 -5.83 10.62
CA TYR A 7 -2.30 -5.04 9.72
C TYR A 7 -2.63 -5.32 8.25
N LEU A 8 -2.93 -6.57 7.94
CA LEU A 8 -3.35 -6.93 6.58
C LEU A 8 -4.68 -6.27 6.22
N LYS A 9 -5.60 -6.16 7.17
CA LYS A 9 -6.87 -5.46 6.94
C LYS A 9 -6.64 -3.96 6.72
N HIS A 10 -5.72 -3.36 7.46
CA HIS A 10 -5.36 -1.95 7.24
C HIS A 10 -4.83 -1.76 5.82
N ILE A 11 -3.99 -2.67 5.35
CA ILE A 11 -3.46 -2.61 3.98
C ILE A 11 -4.58 -2.75 2.97
N ARG A 12 -5.46 -3.73 3.16
CA ARG A 12 -6.60 -3.94 2.25
C ARG A 12 -7.48 -2.69 2.17
N ASP A 13 -7.80 -2.10 3.31
CA ASP A 13 -8.66 -0.93 3.35
C ASP A 13 -8.02 0.27 2.67
N ALA A 14 -6.71 0.46 2.88
CA ALA A 14 -5.97 1.53 2.22
C ALA A 14 -5.93 1.32 0.70
N LEU A 15 -5.72 0.09 0.25
CA LEU A 15 -5.74 -0.23 -1.17
C LEU A 15 -7.10 0.08 -1.79
N THR A 16 -8.19 -0.27 -1.10
CA THR A 16 -9.54 0.03 -1.56
C THR A 16 -9.78 1.52 -1.69
N LYS A 17 -9.30 2.30 -0.72
CA LYS A 17 -9.42 3.77 -0.77
C LYS A 17 -8.65 4.33 -1.95
N ILE A 18 -7.44 3.85 -2.19
CA ILE A 18 -6.64 4.33 -3.33
C ILE A 18 -7.35 4.04 -4.65
N GLU A 19 -7.93 2.85 -4.80
CA GLU A 19 -8.71 2.54 -5.99
C GLU A 19 -9.85 3.52 -6.20
N LEU A 20 -10.58 3.83 -5.13
CA LEU A 20 -11.68 4.77 -5.18
C LEU A 20 -11.19 6.17 -5.57
N TYR A 21 -10.12 6.65 -4.95
CA TYR A 21 -9.60 7.99 -5.19
C TYR A 21 -9.00 8.17 -6.58
N THR A 22 -8.53 7.09 -7.20
CA THR A 22 -7.92 7.13 -8.52
C THR A 22 -8.85 6.64 -9.64
N ALA A 23 -10.13 6.41 -9.32
CA ALA A 23 -11.07 5.85 -10.28
C ALA A 23 -11.27 6.72 -11.52
N GLU A 24 -11.10 8.03 -11.40
CA GLU A 24 -11.24 8.95 -12.54
C GLU A 24 -9.99 9.05 -13.40
N GLY A 25 -8.92 8.33 -13.05
CA GLY A 25 -7.76 8.14 -13.90
C GLY A 25 -6.64 9.14 -13.71
N ARG A 26 -5.65 9.01 -14.59
CA ARG A 26 -4.38 9.75 -14.51
C ARG A 26 -4.56 11.27 -14.57
N LYS A 27 -5.38 11.75 -15.50
CA LYS A 27 -5.56 13.20 -15.68
C LYS A 27 -6.08 13.86 -14.42
N ARG A 28 -7.08 13.23 -13.78
CA ARG A 28 -7.63 13.75 -12.53
C ARG A 28 -6.59 13.72 -11.41
N PHE A 29 -5.83 12.64 -11.32
CA PHE A 29 -4.81 12.51 -10.29
C PHE A 29 -3.79 13.67 -10.38
N PHE A 30 -3.32 13.99 -11.57
CA PHE A 30 -2.33 15.04 -11.74
C PHE A 30 -2.91 16.45 -11.63
N ALA A 31 -4.23 16.60 -11.74
CA ALA A 31 -4.88 17.89 -11.67
C ALA A 31 -5.39 18.26 -10.27
N ASP A 32 -5.44 17.30 -9.34
CA ASP A 32 -6.11 17.51 -8.05
C ASP A 32 -5.21 17.15 -6.88
N SER A 33 -4.73 18.18 -6.17
CA SER A 33 -3.84 17.96 -5.04
C SER A 33 -4.50 17.21 -3.88
N MET A 34 -5.82 17.34 -3.71
CA MET A 34 -6.52 16.56 -2.69
C MET A 34 -6.45 15.08 -2.98
N VAL A 35 -6.61 14.70 -4.23
CA VAL A 35 -6.49 13.30 -4.64
C VAL A 35 -5.06 12.81 -4.41
N GLN A 36 -4.08 13.61 -4.81
CA GLN A 36 -2.67 13.29 -4.60
C GLN A 36 -2.36 13.04 -3.13
N ASP A 37 -2.78 13.95 -2.27
CA ASP A 37 -2.52 13.87 -0.84
C ASP A 37 -3.21 12.66 -0.22
N ALA A 38 -4.45 12.36 -0.62
CA ALA A 38 -5.19 11.22 -0.12
C ALA A 38 -4.52 9.90 -0.52
N VAL A 39 -4.04 9.82 -1.76
CA VAL A 39 -3.33 8.63 -2.24
C VAL A 39 -2.02 8.45 -1.49
N ILE A 40 -1.23 9.52 -1.34
CA ILE A 40 0.05 9.46 -0.64
C ILE A 40 -0.18 9.03 0.82
N ARG A 41 -1.16 9.60 1.49
CA ARG A 41 -1.47 9.21 2.86
C ARG A 41 -1.77 7.72 2.98
N ASN A 42 -2.53 7.17 2.04
CA ASN A 42 -2.86 5.74 2.08
C ASN A 42 -1.67 4.85 1.73
N LEU A 43 -0.75 5.31 0.88
CA LEU A 43 0.50 4.60 0.66
C LEU A 43 1.35 4.56 1.94
N GLU A 44 1.37 5.65 2.70
CA GLU A 44 2.06 5.68 3.99
C GLU A 44 1.43 4.70 4.98
N ILE A 45 0.10 4.60 5.00
CA ILE A 45 -0.60 3.66 5.85
C ILE A 45 -0.23 2.21 5.50
N ILE A 46 -0.18 1.90 4.21
CA ILE A 46 0.24 0.57 3.75
C ILE A 46 1.64 0.24 4.26
N GLY A 47 2.58 1.18 4.11
CA GLY A 47 3.95 0.99 4.56
C GLY A 47 4.05 0.84 6.07
N GLU A 48 3.29 1.63 6.82
CA GLU A 48 3.30 1.55 8.28
C GLU A 48 2.73 0.21 8.76
N ALA A 49 1.63 -0.25 8.16
CA ALA A 49 1.07 -1.55 8.50
C ALA A 49 2.05 -2.67 8.17
N ALA A 50 2.67 -2.61 7.00
CA ALA A 50 3.67 -3.61 6.59
C ALA A 50 4.85 -3.66 7.57
N ARG A 51 5.27 -2.50 8.06
CA ARG A 51 6.38 -2.39 9.02
C ARG A 51 6.08 -3.11 10.32
N ASN A 52 4.81 -3.25 10.68
CA ASN A 52 4.39 -3.91 11.91
C ASN A 52 4.25 -5.42 11.78
N LEU A 53 4.40 -5.98 10.58
CA LEU A 53 4.36 -7.43 10.40
C LEU A 53 5.64 -8.05 10.96
N SER A 54 5.49 -9.20 11.62
CA SER A 54 6.64 -9.87 12.23
C SER A 54 7.52 -10.53 11.18
N PRO A 55 8.83 -10.69 11.46
CA PRO A 55 9.72 -11.41 10.54
C PRO A 55 9.27 -12.83 10.24
N ASN A 56 8.71 -13.52 11.23
CA ASN A 56 8.21 -14.88 11.02
C ASN A 56 7.05 -14.91 10.04
N PHE A 57 6.12 -13.97 10.18
CA PHE A 57 5.00 -13.85 9.26
C PHE A 57 5.48 -13.62 7.83
N ILE A 58 6.41 -12.68 7.66
CA ILE A 58 6.95 -12.34 6.35
C ILE A 58 7.63 -13.55 5.69
N LYS A 59 8.37 -14.34 6.48
CA LYS A 59 9.03 -15.52 5.95
C LYS A 59 8.06 -16.61 5.49
N GLN A 60 6.92 -16.71 6.15
CA GLN A 60 5.92 -17.73 5.86
C GLN A 60 5.03 -17.38 4.68
N GLN A 61 5.00 -16.10 4.29
CA GLN A 61 4.12 -15.64 3.24
C GLN A 61 4.83 -15.62 1.88
N ASN A 62 4.04 -15.30 0.87
CA ASN A 62 4.50 -15.29 -0.51
C ASN A 62 5.72 -14.40 -0.69
N PRO A 63 6.87 -14.95 -1.12
CA PRO A 63 8.08 -14.14 -1.31
C PRO A 63 7.96 -13.13 -2.44
N GLU A 64 6.89 -13.21 -3.25
CA GLU A 64 6.66 -12.25 -4.31
C GLU A 64 6.17 -10.89 -3.78
N ILE A 65 5.70 -10.84 -2.53
CA ILE A 65 5.28 -9.56 -1.94
C ILE A 65 6.53 -8.80 -1.50
N PRO A 66 6.77 -7.61 -2.08
CA PRO A 66 8.00 -6.87 -1.79
C PRO A 66 7.87 -6.03 -0.51
N TRP A 67 7.76 -6.70 0.63
CA TRP A 67 7.54 -6.04 1.92
C TRP A 67 8.58 -4.96 2.23
N ARG A 68 9.86 -5.24 1.94
CA ARG A 68 10.93 -4.28 2.20
C ARG A 68 10.77 -3.01 1.37
N SER A 69 10.39 -3.16 0.11
CA SER A 69 10.16 -2.02 -0.78
C SER A 69 8.96 -1.19 -0.34
N ILE A 70 7.91 -1.87 0.16
CA ILE A 70 6.71 -1.20 0.66
C ILE A 70 7.05 -0.30 1.85
N VAL A 71 7.83 -0.83 2.80
CA VAL A 71 8.26 -0.04 3.96
C VAL A 71 9.20 1.10 3.54
N ALA A 72 10.11 0.84 2.60
CA ALA A 72 11.03 1.85 2.11
C ALA A 72 10.29 3.01 1.45
N LEU A 73 9.24 2.72 0.69
CA LEU A 73 8.41 3.77 0.06
C LEU A 73 7.78 4.66 1.13
N ARG A 74 7.23 4.07 2.18
CA ARG A 74 6.66 4.84 3.29
C ARG A 74 7.68 5.82 3.86
N ASN A 75 8.92 5.35 4.06
CA ASN A 75 9.97 6.19 4.61
C ASN A 75 10.30 7.37 3.70
N VAL A 76 10.37 7.13 2.39
CA VAL A 76 10.61 8.20 1.42
C VAL A 76 9.48 9.23 1.42
N LEU A 77 8.23 8.76 1.41
CA LEU A 77 7.07 9.66 1.38
C LEU A 77 6.99 10.54 2.63
N ILE A 78 7.35 10.01 3.79
CA ILE A 78 7.28 10.76 5.03
C ILE A 78 8.47 11.72 5.18
N HIS A 79 9.67 11.24 4.90
CA HIS A 79 10.89 12.05 5.13
C HIS A 79 11.17 13.05 4.01
N GLU A 80 10.69 12.79 2.80
CA GLU A 80 10.90 13.66 1.66
C GLU A 80 9.58 14.20 1.10
N TYR A 81 8.65 14.53 2.00
CA TYR A 81 7.31 14.96 1.62
C TYR A 81 7.32 16.20 0.71
N PHE A 82 8.35 17.02 0.78
CA PHE A 82 8.45 18.28 0.04
C PHE A 82 8.85 18.10 -1.42
N ARG A 83 9.20 16.88 -1.83
CA ARG A 83 9.57 16.60 -3.23
C ARG A 83 9.16 15.21 -3.67
N VAL A 84 7.88 14.89 -3.41
CA VAL A 84 7.33 13.60 -3.82
C VAL A 84 7.20 13.57 -5.34
N ASP A 85 7.72 12.50 -5.94
CA ASP A 85 7.62 12.29 -7.39
C ASP A 85 6.24 11.70 -7.72
N LEU A 86 5.33 12.54 -8.22
CA LEU A 86 3.96 12.12 -8.53
C LEU A 86 3.89 11.11 -9.68
N GLU A 87 4.83 11.16 -10.62
CA GLU A 87 4.89 10.14 -11.67
C GLU A 87 5.20 8.77 -11.09
N LEU A 88 6.12 8.72 -10.13
CA LEU A 88 6.44 7.48 -9.44
C LEU A 88 5.23 6.97 -8.66
N VAL A 89 4.54 7.86 -7.94
CA VAL A 89 3.34 7.49 -7.18
C VAL A 89 2.28 6.90 -8.11
N TRP A 90 1.99 7.58 -9.23
CA TRP A 90 1.01 7.08 -10.18
C TRP A 90 1.39 5.72 -10.74
N ARG A 91 2.67 5.53 -11.08
CA ARG A 91 3.16 4.27 -11.63
C ARG A 91 2.97 3.13 -10.63
N ILE A 92 3.26 3.39 -9.36
CA ILE A 92 3.07 2.39 -8.30
C ILE A 92 1.59 2.04 -8.17
N VAL A 93 0.72 3.05 -8.10
CA VAL A 93 -0.73 2.84 -7.98
C VAL A 93 -1.25 2.01 -9.15
N HIS A 94 -0.84 2.36 -10.35
CA HIS A 94 -1.37 1.73 -11.56
C HIS A 94 -0.80 0.33 -11.80
N ARG A 95 0.50 0.13 -11.54
CA ARG A 95 1.19 -1.10 -11.93
C ARG A 95 1.44 -2.09 -10.80
N ARG A 96 1.61 -1.60 -9.56
CA ARG A 96 2.02 -2.46 -8.45
C ARG A 96 0.89 -2.82 -7.50
N LEU A 97 0.01 -1.88 -7.22
CA LEU A 97 -1.02 -2.08 -6.21
C LEU A 97 -2.05 -3.14 -6.58
N PRO A 98 -2.47 -3.30 -7.85
CA PRO A 98 -3.42 -4.38 -8.17
C PRO A 98 -2.90 -5.77 -7.81
N THR A 99 -1.61 -6.03 -8.04
CA THR A 99 -1.00 -7.30 -7.67
C THR A 99 -0.92 -7.47 -6.16
N LEU A 100 -0.51 -6.41 -5.46
CA LEU A 100 -0.46 -6.43 -4.00
C LEU A 100 -1.83 -6.73 -3.41
N LYS A 101 -2.87 -6.09 -3.95
CA LYS A 101 -4.23 -6.32 -3.47
C LYS A 101 -4.64 -7.78 -3.59
N ARG A 102 -4.34 -8.41 -4.72
CA ARG A 102 -4.65 -9.83 -4.90
C ARG A 102 -3.94 -10.70 -3.86
N HIS A 103 -2.66 -10.41 -3.60
CA HIS A 103 -1.90 -11.16 -2.60
C HIS A 103 -2.49 -11.01 -1.20
N ILE A 104 -2.84 -9.77 -0.82
CA ILE A 104 -3.41 -9.49 0.50
C ILE A 104 -4.77 -10.18 0.65
N GLU A 105 -5.62 -10.12 -0.37
CA GLU A 105 -6.92 -10.78 -0.31
C GLU A 105 -6.78 -12.30 -0.20
N THR A 106 -5.81 -12.88 -0.89
CA THR A 106 -5.53 -14.31 -0.79
C THR A 106 -5.14 -14.70 0.63
N ILE A 107 -4.22 -13.95 1.23
CA ILE A 107 -3.78 -14.23 2.60
C ILE A 107 -4.95 -14.13 3.57
N LEU A 108 -5.77 -13.07 3.45
CA LEU A 108 -6.92 -12.88 4.33
C LEU A 108 -7.97 -13.97 4.16
N THR A 109 -8.19 -14.43 2.93
CA THR A 109 -9.11 -15.52 2.65
C THR A 109 -8.62 -16.83 3.28
N GLU A 110 -7.33 -17.12 3.12
CA GLU A 110 -6.75 -18.34 3.68
C GLU A 110 -6.78 -18.35 5.20
N SER A 111 -6.59 -17.19 5.84
CA SER A 111 -6.58 -17.11 7.30
C SER A 111 -7.96 -17.36 7.93
N ARG A 112 -9.03 -17.37 7.11
CA ARG A 112 -10.38 -17.65 7.59
C ARG A 112 -10.72 -19.14 7.61
N LYS A 113 -9.88 -19.96 7.04
CA LYS A 113 -10.12 -21.41 6.96
C LYS A 113 -9.74 -22.13 8.22
#